data_3a7cadd18db252cdec65d9bcbd920453
#
_entry.id   3a7cadd18db252cdec65d9bcbd920453
#
_cell.length_a   1.000
_cell.length_b   1.000
_cell.length_c   1.000
_cell.angle_alpha   90.00
_cell.angle_beta   90.00
_cell.angle_gamma   90.00
#
_symmetry.space_group_name_H-M   'P 1'
#
loop_
_entity.id
_entity.type
_entity.pdbx_description
1 polymer ?
#
loop_
_entity_poly.entity_id
_entity_poly.type
_entity_poly.pdbx_seq_one_letter_code
_entity_poly.pdbx_strand_id
1 'polypeptide(L)'
;MPFIIRPDRRVLMPCSVPYNAPSLILSQAFFLCLCLLITLLVLSSGPVYAAWMLTSGDDEAGMTVYIDPETIRRKENLAKMWQLFDYKTVQTVAGDSLLSMKRFNEYDCTKERTRTLGYTWFSGHMGSGNVVYSTTEVQQWEPVVSRSINHTLWKTACSKK
;
A
#
# COMPACT_ATOMS: atom_id res chain seq x y z
N MET A 1 -19.56 84.17 57.05
CA MET A 1 -20.18 82.83 56.92
C MET A 1 -20.22 82.51 55.45
N PRO A 2 -19.35 81.64 54.92
CA PRO A 2 -19.42 81.23 53.51
C PRO A 2 -20.23 79.98 53.34
N PHE A 3 -21.11 79.99 52.37
CA PHE A 3 -21.87 78.86 51.89
C PHE A 3 -21.00 77.94 51.06
N ILE A 4 -20.88 76.68 51.41
CA ILE A 4 -20.19 75.63 50.64
C ILE A 4 -21.22 74.97 49.74
N ILE A 5 -21.07 75.18 48.41
CA ILE A 5 -21.82 74.48 47.39
C ILE A 5 -21.07 73.14 47.09
N ARG A 6 -21.70 71.97 47.29
CA ARG A 6 -21.20 70.66 46.89
C ARG A 6 -21.48 70.47 45.41
N PRO A 7 -20.54 70.04 44.58
CA PRO A 7 -20.83 69.60 43.24
C PRO A 7 -21.37 68.16 43.25
N ASP A 8 -22.45 68.00 42.58
CA ASP A 8 -23.14 66.73 42.31
C ASP A 8 -22.26 65.81 41.48
N ARG A 9 -21.91 64.64 41.98
CA ARG A 9 -21.20 63.61 41.24
C ARG A 9 -22.23 62.78 40.48
N ARG A 10 -22.42 63.15 39.22
CA ARG A 10 -23.10 62.22 38.28
C ARG A 10 -22.16 61.03 38.02
N VAL A 11 -22.53 59.90 38.56
CA VAL A 11 -21.92 58.59 38.29
C VAL A 11 -22.30 58.22 36.85
N LEU A 12 -21.34 58.34 35.96
CA LEU A 12 -21.43 57.76 34.64
C LEU A 12 -21.32 56.22 34.80
N MET A 13 -22.43 55.51 34.62
CA MET A 13 -22.42 54.07 34.46
C MET A 13 -21.71 53.69 33.17
N PRO A 14 -20.72 52.82 33.16
CA PRO A 14 -20.18 52.29 31.93
C PRO A 14 -21.25 51.38 31.31
N CYS A 15 -21.68 51.67 30.09
CA CYS A 15 -22.40 50.74 29.24
C CYS A 15 -21.51 49.53 29.00
N SER A 16 -21.77 48.48 29.75
CA SER A 16 -21.26 47.14 29.41
C SER A 16 -21.99 46.67 28.16
N VAL A 17 -21.33 46.78 27.02
CA VAL A 17 -21.78 46.14 25.79
C VAL A 17 -21.67 44.64 26.01
N PRO A 18 -22.74 43.84 25.88
CA PRO A 18 -22.61 42.40 25.95
C PRO A 18 -21.81 41.97 24.72
N TYR A 19 -20.58 41.46 24.94
CA TYR A 19 -19.77 40.82 23.91
C TYR A 19 -20.48 39.49 23.58
N ASN A 20 -21.38 39.53 22.61
CA ASN A 20 -21.93 38.33 22.01
C ASN A 20 -20.81 37.64 21.24
N ALA A 21 -20.27 36.58 21.80
CA ALA A 21 -19.27 35.71 21.16
C ALA A 21 -19.93 34.46 20.54
N PRO A 22 -20.64 34.55 19.40
CA PRO A 22 -21.05 33.38 18.66
C PRO A 22 -19.93 32.81 17.81
N SER A 23 -18.89 33.59 17.55
CA SER A 23 -17.78 33.19 16.65
C SER A 23 -16.85 32.13 17.21
N LEU A 24 -16.66 32.07 18.52
CA LEU A 24 -15.79 31.06 19.16
C LEU A 24 -16.42 29.67 19.15
N ILE A 25 -17.74 29.58 19.36
CA ILE A 25 -18.44 28.27 19.35
C ILE A 25 -18.49 27.69 17.94
N LEU A 26 -18.71 28.52 16.91
CA LEU A 26 -18.68 28.09 15.52
C LEU A 26 -17.27 27.59 15.11
N SER A 27 -16.21 28.28 15.56
CA SER A 27 -14.83 27.89 15.32
C SER A 27 -14.50 26.55 15.97
N GLN A 28 -14.89 26.32 17.21
CA GLN A 28 -14.66 25.05 17.92
C GLN A 28 -15.45 23.90 17.27
N ALA A 29 -16.70 24.11 16.88
CA ALA A 29 -17.48 23.09 16.16
C ALA A 29 -16.86 22.73 14.81
N PHE A 30 -16.32 23.70 14.08
CA PHE A 30 -15.64 23.49 12.81
C PHE A 30 -14.36 22.68 12.99
N PHE A 31 -13.54 22.98 14.01
CA PHE A 31 -12.33 22.20 14.32
C PHE A 31 -12.66 20.77 14.74
N LEU A 32 -13.68 20.57 15.56
CA LEU A 32 -14.11 19.21 15.96
C LEU A 32 -14.62 18.41 14.76
N CYS A 33 -15.39 19.03 13.86
CA CYS A 33 -15.87 18.38 12.65
C CYS A 33 -14.73 18.02 11.70
N LEU A 34 -13.74 18.92 11.54
CA LEU A 34 -12.55 18.68 10.72
C LEU A 34 -11.68 17.56 11.30
N CYS A 35 -11.47 17.53 12.62
CA CYS A 35 -10.75 16.45 13.29
C CYS A 35 -11.47 15.10 13.13
N LEU A 36 -12.79 15.06 13.26
CA LEU A 36 -13.60 13.86 13.04
C LEU A 36 -13.52 13.38 11.58
N LEU A 37 -13.54 14.27 10.60
CA LEU A 37 -13.38 13.93 9.19
C LEU A 37 -11.97 13.36 8.91
N ILE A 38 -10.93 13.95 9.47
CA ILE A 38 -9.56 13.47 9.31
C ILE A 38 -9.38 12.10 9.99
N THR A 39 -9.94 11.89 11.18
CA THR A 39 -9.88 10.58 11.86
C THR A 39 -10.65 9.50 11.11
N LEU A 40 -11.82 9.82 10.52
CA LEU A 40 -12.58 8.91 9.67
C LEU A 40 -11.81 8.55 8.38
N LEU A 41 -11.11 9.49 7.77
CA LEU A 41 -10.27 9.26 6.59
C LEU A 41 -9.07 8.37 6.90
N VAL A 42 -8.44 8.54 8.07
CA VAL A 42 -7.30 7.71 8.50
C VAL A 42 -7.75 6.29 8.89
N LEU A 43 -8.94 6.16 9.50
CA LEU A 43 -9.51 4.86 9.86
C LEU A 43 -10.01 4.05 8.64
N SER A 44 -10.36 4.72 7.53
CA SER A 44 -10.78 4.07 6.29
C SER A 44 -9.61 3.59 5.41
N SER A 45 -8.38 4.02 5.68
CA SER A 45 -7.19 3.45 5.07
C SER A 45 -6.85 2.11 5.73
N GLY A 46 -7.64 1.08 5.46
CA GLY A 46 -7.29 -0.29 5.81
C GLY A 46 -5.93 -0.65 5.18
N PRO A 47 -5.15 -1.55 5.79
CA PRO A 47 -3.91 -2.01 5.19
C PRO A 47 -4.24 -2.57 3.80
N VAL A 48 -3.64 -1.98 2.76
CA VAL A 48 -3.69 -2.53 1.40
C VAL A 48 -2.83 -3.79 1.42
N TYR A 49 -3.42 -4.90 1.82
CA TYR A 49 -2.81 -6.20 1.60
C TYR A 49 -2.84 -6.46 0.10
N ALA A 50 -1.68 -6.71 -0.50
CA ALA A 50 -1.61 -7.30 -1.82
C ALA A 50 -2.49 -8.56 -1.79
N ALA A 51 -3.58 -8.55 -2.55
CA ALA A 51 -4.49 -9.69 -2.61
C ALA A 51 -3.85 -10.79 -3.47
N TRP A 52 -2.96 -11.58 -2.87
CA TRP A 52 -2.33 -12.71 -3.53
C TRP A 52 -3.38 -13.71 -3.97
N MET A 53 -3.51 -13.88 -5.28
CA MET A 53 -4.42 -14.84 -5.88
C MET A 53 -3.64 -16.11 -6.27
N LEU A 54 -4.12 -17.26 -5.81
CA LEU A 54 -3.57 -18.55 -6.20
C LEU A 54 -3.69 -18.74 -7.72
N THR A 55 -2.58 -19.03 -8.37
CA THR A 55 -2.53 -19.24 -9.82
C THR A 55 -2.21 -20.68 -10.15
N SER A 56 -1.29 -21.29 -9.42
CA SER A 56 -0.86 -22.67 -9.61
C SER A 56 -0.35 -23.21 -8.28
N GLY A 57 -0.75 -24.42 -7.93
CA GLY A 57 -0.13 -25.22 -6.89
C GLY A 57 0.35 -26.49 -7.56
N ASP A 58 1.60 -26.86 -7.30
CA ASP A 58 2.16 -28.13 -7.72
C ASP A 58 2.65 -28.85 -6.47
N ASP A 59 1.93 -29.92 -6.12
CA ASP A 59 2.29 -30.74 -4.97
C ASP A 59 3.58 -31.49 -5.21
N GLU A 60 3.87 -31.84 -6.45
CA GLU A 60 5.11 -32.53 -6.84
C GLU A 60 6.31 -31.56 -6.83
N ALA A 61 6.11 -30.29 -7.27
CA ALA A 61 7.14 -29.26 -7.20
C ALA A 61 7.37 -28.71 -5.79
N GLY A 62 6.54 -29.06 -4.81
CA GLY A 62 6.68 -28.63 -3.42
C GLY A 62 6.52 -27.12 -3.21
N MET A 63 5.85 -26.42 -4.12
CA MET A 63 5.61 -24.98 -4.03
C MET A 63 4.24 -24.57 -4.50
N THR A 64 3.77 -23.43 -4.01
CA THR A 64 2.53 -22.78 -4.41
C THR A 64 2.86 -21.41 -5.02
N VAL A 65 2.20 -21.07 -6.14
CA VAL A 65 2.46 -19.82 -6.87
C VAL A 65 1.24 -18.93 -6.83
N TYR A 66 1.47 -17.70 -6.42
CA TYR A 66 0.47 -16.64 -6.35
C TYR A 66 0.88 -15.48 -7.25
N ILE A 67 -0.11 -14.72 -7.67
CA ILE A 67 0.07 -13.45 -8.38
C ILE A 67 -0.67 -12.34 -7.63
N ASP A 68 -0.25 -11.12 -7.85
CA ASP A 68 -1.02 -9.94 -7.47
C ASP A 68 -1.61 -9.30 -8.74
N PRO A 69 -2.91 -9.54 -9.04
CA PRO A 69 -3.56 -9.03 -10.24
C PRO A 69 -3.59 -7.51 -10.33
N GLU A 70 -3.60 -6.83 -9.17
CA GLU A 70 -3.61 -5.37 -9.08
C GLU A 70 -2.29 -4.76 -9.57
N THR A 71 -1.22 -5.56 -9.61
CA THR A 71 0.10 -5.12 -10.07
C THR A 71 0.33 -5.31 -11.56
N ILE A 72 -0.61 -5.94 -12.28
CA ILE A 72 -0.45 -6.15 -13.72
C ILE A 72 -0.45 -4.80 -14.44
N ARG A 73 0.67 -4.47 -15.07
CA ARG A 73 0.84 -3.25 -15.89
C ARG A 73 1.21 -3.66 -17.30
N ARG A 74 0.42 -3.19 -18.27
CA ARG A 74 0.63 -3.47 -19.69
C ARG A 74 0.98 -2.19 -20.42
N LYS A 75 2.00 -2.29 -21.25
CA LYS A 75 2.40 -1.24 -22.17
C LYS A 75 2.81 -1.88 -23.50
N GLU A 76 2.08 -1.57 -24.57
CA GLU A 76 2.30 -2.19 -25.89
C GLU A 76 2.24 -3.73 -25.79
N ASN A 77 3.30 -4.41 -26.20
CA ASN A 77 3.43 -5.87 -26.16
C ASN A 77 4.03 -6.41 -24.86
N LEU A 78 4.30 -5.54 -23.88
CA LEU A 78 4.92 -5.94 -22.64
C LEU A 78 3.90 -5.90 -21.48
N ALA A 79 3.99 -6.89 -20.60
CA ALA A 79 3.25 -6.93 -19.35
C ALA A 79 4.20 -7.16 -18.18
N LYS A 80 3.96 -6.49 -17.05
CA LYS A 80 4.72 -6.68 -15.81
C LYS A 80 3.77 -7.13 -14.72
N MET A 81 4.26 -7.98 -13.81
CA MET A 81 3.46 -8.54 -12.73
C MET A 81 4.33 -9.01 -11.58
N TRP A 82 3.86 -8.77 -10.34
CA TRP A 82 4.43 -9.39 -9.16
C TRP A 82 3.90 -10.81 -8.99
N GLN A 83 4.80 -11.69 -8.54
CA GLN A 83 4.54 -13.09 -8.24
C GLN A 83 5.10 -13.43 -6.87
N LEU A 84 4.47 -14.39 -6.20
CA LEU A 84 4.94 -14.94 -4.95
C LEU A 84 5.03 -16.46 -5.10
N PHE A 85 6.20 -17.00 -4.80
CA PHE A 85 6.48 -18.42 -4.71
C PHE A 85 6.59 -18.78 -3.23
N ASP A 86 5.74 -19.68 -2.76
CA ASP A 86 5.69 -20.15 -1.38
C ASP A 86 6.05 -21.63 -1.34
N TYR A 87 7.16 -21.97 -0.71
CA TYR A 87 7.71 -23.31 -0.69
C TYR A 87 7.19 -24.07 0.53
N LYS A 88 6.83 -25.34 0.37
CA LYS A 88 6.39 -26.21 1.46
C LYS A 88 7.51 -26.55 2.44
N THR A 89 8.74 -26.56 1.97
CA THR A 89 9.95 -26.85 2.74
C THR A 89 11.00 -25.79 2.52
N VAL A 90 11.88 -25.63 3.49
CA VAL A 90 13.00 -24.69 3.39
C VAL A 90 13.84 -25.00 2.16
N GLN A 91 14.04 -24.02 1.32
CA GLN A 91 14.98 -24.09 0.19
C GLN A 91 16.32 -23.47 0.63
N THR A 92 17.40 -24.07 0.19
CA THR A 92 18.75 -23.54 0.43
C THR A 92 19.40 -23.21 -0.90
N VAL A 93 19.76 -21.95 -1.10
CA VAL A 93 20.40 -21.44 -2.33
C VAL A 93 21.64 -20.64 -1.93
N ALA A 94 22.79 -21.04 -2.44
CA ALA A 94 24.09 -20.41 -2.14
C ALA A 94 24.42 -20.25 -0.64
N GLY A 95 23.86 -21.12 0.22
CA GLY A 95 24.04 -21.08 1.67
C GLY A 95 22.94 -20.33 2.42
N ASP A 96 22.07 -19.61 1.73
CA ASP A 96 20.93 -18.91 2.30
C ASP A 96 19.68 -19.79 2.31
N SER A 97 18.88 -19.70 3.38
CA SER A 97 17.66 -20.48 3.56
C SER A 97 16.43 -19.60 3.40
N LEU A 98 15.48 -20.00 2.55
CA LEU A 98 14.22 -19.28 2.29
C LEU A 98 13.01 -20.21 2.31
N LEU A 99 11.84 -19.65 2.62
CA LEU A 99 10.54 -20.30 2.51
C LEU A 99 9.62 -19.64 1.48
N SER A 100 9.91 -18.41 1.08
CA SER A 100 9.16 -17.76 0.01
C SER A 100 10.02 -16.76 -0.77
N MET A 101 9.58 -16.46 -2.01
CA MET A 101 10.22 -15.51 -2.89
C MET A 101 9.18 -14.63 -3.58
N LYS A 102 9.32 -13.31 -3.46
CA LYS A 102 8.60 -12.36 -4.31
C LYS A 102 9.44 -12.05 -5.54
N ARG A 103 8.85 -12.14 -6.72
CA ARG A 103 9.55 -11.92 -8.00
C ARG A 103 8.75 -10.96 -8.88
N PHE A 104 9.43 -9.98 -9.44
CA PHE A 104 8.87 -9.05 -10.40
C PHE A 104 9.32 -9.42 -11.80
N ASN A 105 8.38 -9.84 -12.64
CA ASN A 105 8.65 -10.30 -13.99
C ASN A 105 8.07 -9.37 -15.05
N GLU A 106 8.72 -9.35 -16.20
CA GLU A 106 8.26 -8.77 -17.45
C GLU A 106 8.06 -9.87 -18.49
N TYR A 107 6.97 -9.77 -19.22
CA TYR A 107 6.53 -10.70 -20.26
C TYR A 107 6.41 -9.99 -21.58
N ASP A 108 6.96 -10.57 -22.64
CA ASP A 108 6.72 -10.16 -24.02
C ASP A 108 5.58 -11.04 -24.57
N CYS A 109 4.41 -10.43 -24.72
CA CYS A 109 3.18 -11.13 -25.10
C CYS A 109 3.16 -11.56 -26.57
N THR A 110 4.03 -10.99 -27.40
CA THR A 110 4.14 -11.32 -28.83
C THR A 110 5.17 -12.42 -29.09
N LYS A 111 6.29 -12.39 -28.34
CA LYS A 111 7.40 -13.30 -28.54
C LYS A 111 7.43 -14.48 -27.57
N GLU A 112 6.38 -14.62 -26.73
CA GLU A 112 6.23 -15.68 -25.72
C GLU A 112 7.51 -15.91 -24.90
N ARG A 113 8.03 -14.83 -24.31
CA ARG A 113 9.23 -14.87 -23.48
C ARG A 113 9.04 -14.04 -22.22
N THR A 114 9.82 -14.34 -21.20
CA THR A 114 9.80 -13.68 -19.89
C THR A 114 11.20 -13.31 -19.45
N ARG A 115 11.31 -12.32 -18.58
CA ARG A 115 12.52 -12.02 -17.83
C ARG A 115 12.18 -11.54 -16.43
N THR A 116 13.08 -11.82 -15.48
CA THR A 116 13.00 -11.31 -14.13
C THR A 116 13.62 -9.92 -14.06
N LEU A 117 12.88 -8.97 -13.47
CA LEU A 117 13.35 -7.59 -13.23
C LEU A 117 13.93 -7.43 -11.83
N GLY A 118 13.65 -8.36 -10.92
CA GLY A 118 14.15 -8.39 -9.57
C GLY A 118 13.39 -9.40 -8.71
N TYR A 119 14.00 -9.81 -7.61
CA TYR A 119 13.35 -10.70 -6.65
C TYR A 119 13.89 -10.49 -5.24
N THR A 120 13.12 -10.94 -4.27
CA THR A 120 13.45 -10.90 -2.85
C THR A 120 13.10 -12.23 -2.21
N TRP A 121 14.05 -12.81 -1.46
CA TRP A 121 13.88 -14.03 -0.68
C TRP A 121 13.53 -13.73 0.76
N PHE A 122 12.65 -14.52 1.33
CA PHE A 122 12.17 -14.36 2.70
C PHE A 122 12.34 -15.65 3.50
N SER A 123 12.71 -15.51 4.77
CA SER A 123 12.86 -16.64 5.69
C SER A 123 11.54 -17.27 6.11
N GLY A 124 10.41 -16.59 5.91
CA GLY A 124 9.06 -17.05 6.23
C GLY A 124 8.20 -17.28 4.99
N HIS A 125 7.04 -17.89 5.22
CA HIS A 125 6.02 -18.10 4.19
C HIS A 125 5.36 -16.79 3.74
N MET A 126 4.78 -16.78 2.55
CA MET A 126 3.97 -15.69 2.01
C MET A 126 4.68 -14.33 1.98
N GLY A 127 6.01 -14.32 1.81
CA GLY A 127 6.81 -13.10 1.79
C GLY A 127 6.93 -12.43 3.16
N SER A 128 6.91 -13.23 4.22
CA SER A 128 7.08 -12.79 5.61
C SER A 128 8.46 -13.15 6.16
N GLY A 129 8.70 -12.75 7.41
CA GLY A 129 9.98 -12.97 8.07
C GLY A 129 11.05 -11.98 7.61
N ASN A 130 12.32 -12.38 7.76
CA ASN A 130 13.45 -11.54 7.37
C ASN A 130 13.71 -11.63 5.88
N VAL A 131 14.16 -10.52 5.29
CA VAL A 131 14.73 -10.53 3.94
C VAL A 131 16.09 -11.23 4.01
N VAL A 132 16.23 -12.33 3.29
CA VAL A 132 17.45 -13.14 3.22
C VAL A 132 18.33 -12.64 2.09
N TYR A 133 17.71 -12.36 0.93
CA TYR A 133 18.41 -11.84 -0.24
C TYR A 133 17.47 -10.96 -1.07
N SER A 134 18.03 -9.95 -1.74
CA SER A 134 17.25 -9.10 -2.66
C SER A 134 18.15 -8.60 -3.80
N THR A 135 17.60 -8.58 -5.02
CA THR A 135 18.27 -8.02 -6.19
C THR A 135 17.27 -7.36 -7.14
N THR A 136 17.73 -6.32 -7.82
CA THR A 136 17.03 -5.65 -8.92
C THR A 136 17.77 -5.81 -10.25
N GLU A 137 18.68 -6.76 -10.33
CA GLU A 137 19.40 -7.08 -11.55
C GLU A 137 18.45 -7.73 -12.56
N VAL A 138 18.35 -7.08 -13.73
CA VAL A 138 17.49 -7.55 -14.82
C VAL A 138 18.11 -8.76 -15.49
N GLN A 139 17.39 -9.88 -15.48
CA GLN A 139 17.83 -11.11 -16.11
C GLN A 139 17.62 -11.09 -17.63
N GLN A 140 18.27 -12.03 -18.32
CA GLN A 140 18.10 -12.22 -19.75
C GLN A 140 16.68 -12.71 -20.08
N TRP A 141 16.25 -12.47 -21.33
CA TRP A 141 15.00 -13.01 -21.83
C TRP A 141 15.08 -14.52 -22.02
N GLU A 142 14.11 -15.23 -21.46
CA GLU A 142 13.96 -16.68 -21.57
C GLU A 142 12.65 -17.01 -22.29
N PRO A 143 12.63 -18.02 -23.16
CA PRO A 143 11.40 -18.48 -23.80
C PRO A 143 10.44 -19.07 -22.78
N VAL A 144 9.15 -18.86 -22.97
CA VAL A 144 8.11 -19.48 -22.15
C VAL A 144 7.85 -20.89 -22.65
N VAL A 145 8.19 -21.88 -21.82
CA VAL A 145 7.96 -23.29 -22.16
C VAL A 145 6.50 -23.65 -21.99
N SER A 146 5.90 -24.22 -23.01
CA SER A 146 4.49 -24.67 -22.98
C SER A 146 4.22 -25.66 -21.82
N ARG A 147 3.06 -25.54 -21.17
CA ARG A 147 2.63 -26.35 -20.02
C ARG A 147 3.44 -26.17 -18.74
N SER A 148 4.35 -25.19 -18.69
CA SER A 148 5.05 -24.81 -17.46
C SER A 148 4.24 -23.83 -16.62
N ILE A 149 4.65 -23.65 -15.38
CA ILE A 149 4.12 -22.58 -14.49
C ILE A 149 4.32 -21.21 -15.16
N ASN A 150 5.49 -20.95 -15.76
CA ASN A 150 5.75 -19.72 -16.47
C ASN A 150 4.79 -19.47 -17.64
N HIS A 151 4.30 -20.52 -18.31
CA HIS A 151 3.29 -20.40 -19.36
C HIS A 151 1.93 -19.96 -18.80
N THR A 152 1.53 -20.50 -17.65
CA THR A 152 0.31 -20.06 -16.96
C THR A 152 0.42 -18.60 -16.52
N LEU A 153 1.55 -18.20 -15.96
CA LEU A 153 1.83 -16.84 -15.55
C LEU A 153 1.85 -15.87 -16.73
N TRP A 154 2.50 -16.25 -17.83
CA TRP A 154 2.52 -15.48 -19.08
C TRP A 154 1.11 -15.28 -19.65
N LYS A 155 0.30 -16.34 -19.72
CA LYS A 155 -1.11 -16.22 -20.15
C LYS A 155 -1.87 -15.24 -19.28
N THR A 156 -1.72 -15.32 -17.96
CA THR A 156 -2.38 -14.43 -17.02
C THR A 156 -1.92 -12.97 -17.21
N ALA A 157 -0.61 -12.75 -17.34
CA ALA A 157 -0.06 -11.42 -17.55
C ALA A 157 -0.48 -10.82 -18.90
N CYS A 158 -0.59 -11.63 -19.95
CA CYS A 158 -0.87 -11.21 -21.33
C CYS A 158 -2.36 -11.28 -21.72
N SER A 159 -3.23 -11.93 -20.93
CA SER A 159 -4.67 -11.98 -21.21
C SER A 159 -5.26 -10.56 -21.23
N LYS A 160 -6.00 -10.23 -22.27
CA LYS A 160 -6.78 -8.98 -22.32
C LYS A 160 -7.91 -9.09 -21.28
N LYS A 161 -8.05 -8.07 -20.44
CA LYS A 161 -9.30 -7.85 -19.68
C LYS A 161 -10.31 -7.21 -20.60
#